data_45cec696f9dcadeb665fc94a9367c381
#
_entry.id   45cec696f9dcadeb665fc94a9367c381
#
_cell.length_a   1.000
_cell.length_b   1.000
_cell.length_c   1.000
_cell.angle_alpha   90.00
_cell.angle_beta   90.00
_cell.angle_gamma   90.00
#
_symmetry.space_group_name_H-M   'P 1'
#
loop_
_entity.id
_entity.type
_entity.pdbx_description
1 polymer ?
#
loop_
_entity_poly.entity_id
_entity_poly.type
_entity_poly.pdbx_seq_one_letter_code
_entity_poly.pdbx_strand_id
1 'polypeptide(L)'
;MNDATALPIVVAGATGDLGHRVVRALAERGAHVIALVRPGTEPARLNGLRNSTTTITPVSLDDAQGLRRAIAGSGCVVSTLNGLEEVIIGQQGRLLGAAVAAGVPRFIPSDYSLDYTRTRPGDNRNLDLRRRFVTQLDAADISVTSILNGGFLELLEGDAPIVLPGRRVLHFGDAQQLLDFTAKDDVAAFTADAALDSHTPRFLRIAGNSLSPAQIASVLTELTGQRYRTLRPGNIGTLSTLVGVVRALTLVGVVRALTPASDKPFPAWQGMQYLRDMMSGRGKLLNLDNDRYGQGEWASVRDTLARTHVQGSKQ
;
A
#
# COMPACT_ATOMS: atom_id res chain seq x y z
N MET A 1 -6.97 36.82 -14.16
CA MET A 1 -7.21 35.45 -13.69
C MET A 1 -6.33 35.29 -12.48
N ASN A 2 -6.95 35.24 -11.28
CA ASN A 2 -6.20 35.01 -10.03
C ASN A 2 -5.60 33.64 -10.06
N ASP A 3 -4.30 33.58 -10.16
CA ASP A 3 -3.50 32.38 -9.83
C ASP A 3 -3.57 32.20 -8.31
N ALA A 4 -4.67 31.64 -7.82
CA ALA A 4 -4.71 31.14 -6.46
C ALA A 4 -3.73 29.95 -6.45
N THR A 5 -2.48 30.24 -6.06
CA THR A 5 -1.43 29.21 -5.89
C THR A 5 -2.03 28.07 -5.08
N ALA A 6 -2.17 26.89 -5.72
CA ALA A 6 -2.71 25.70 -5.06
C ALA A 6 -1.89 25.43 -3.79
N LEU A 7 -2.58 25.14 -2.68
CA LEU A 7 -1.92 24.89 -1.39
C LEU A 7 -0.96 23.69 -1.51
N PRO A 8 0.21 23.73 -0.87
CA PRO A 8 1.16 22.65 -0.90
C PRO A 8 0.57 21.31 -0.40
N ILE A 9 1.06 20.22 -0.94
CA ILE A 9 0.73 18.86 -0.47
C ILE A 9 1.90 18.31 0.33
N VAL A 10 1.65 17.89 1.56
CA VAL A 10 2.66 17.27 2.43
C VAL A 10 2.70 15.77 2.20
N VAL A 11 3.89 15.19 2.07
CA VAL A 11 4.09 13.74 1.99
C VAL A 11 5.00 13.29 3.14
N ALA A 12 4.44 12.52 4.08
CA ALA A 12 5.19 11.84 5.14
C ALA A 12 5.56 10.42 4.70
N GLY A 13 6.81 10.00 4.93
CA GLY A 13 7.35 8.76 4.37
C GLY A 13 7.88 8.92 2.95
N ALA A 14 8.18 10.15 2.52
CA ALA A 14 8.61 10.51 1.17
C ALA A 14 9.84 9.73 0.65
N THR A 15 10.72 9.25 1.53
CA THR A 15 11.89 8.43 1.18
C THR A 15 11.60 6.93 1.05
N GLY A 16 10.35 6.50 1.27
CA GLY A 16 9.89 5.13 1.04
C GLY A 16 9.53 4.91 -0.43
N ASP A 17 9.38 3.65 -0.85
CA ASP A 17 9.07 3.30 -2.25
C ASP A 17 7.77 3.98 -2.75
N LEU A 18 6.65 3.80 -2.03
CA LEU A 18 5.40 4.45 -2.41
C LEU A 18 5.47 5.98 -2.25
N GLY A 19 6.08 6.48 -1.16
CA GLY A 19 6.20 7.91 -0.91
C GLY A 19 6.95 8.65 -2.00
N HIS A 20 8.03 8.05 -2.49
CA HIS A 20 8.81 8.58 -3.62
C HIS A 20 7.99 8.72 -4.91
N ARG A 21 7.18 7.69 -5.20
CA ARG A 21 6.27 7.67 -6.36
C ARG A 21 5.17 8.73 -6.21
N VAL A 22 4.61 8.90 -5.01
CA VAL A 22 3.60 9.93 -4.73
C VAL A 22 4.19 11.34 -4.90
N VAL A 23 5.39 11.61 -4.38
CA VAL A 23 6.08 12.90 -4.58
C VAL A 23 6.28 13.17 -6.07
N ARG A 24 6.76 12.18 -6.83
CA ARG A 24 6.93 12.31 -8.28
C ARG A 24 5.61 12.58 -8.98
N ALA A 25 4.56 11.82 -8.70
CA ALA A 25 3.25 11.96 -9.32
C ALA A 25 2.61 13.34 -9.04
N LEU A 26 2.80 13.89 -7.83
CA LEU A 26 2.38 15.25 -7.49
C LEU A 26 3.19 16.31 -8.26
N ALA A 27 4.51 16.14 -8.35
CA ALA A 27 5.39 17.05 -9.08
C ALA A 27 5.07 17.08 -10.58
N GLU A 28 4.76 15.92 -11.19
CA GLU A 28 4.32 15.81 -12.59
C GLU A 28 3.00 16.55 -12.86
N ARG A 29 2.16 16.76 -11.83
CA ARG A 29 0.93 17.58 -11.88
C ARG A 29 1.17 19.05 -11.56
N GLY A 30 2.43 19.46 -11.40
CA GLY A 30 2.81 20.83 -11.05
C GLY A 30 2.49 21.23 -9.60
N ALA A 31 2.15 20.28 -8.74
CA ALA A 31 1.85 20.55 -7.35
C ALA A 31 3.13 20.91 -6.57
N HIS A 32 3.03 21.89 -5.66
CA HIS A 32 4.08 22.15 -4.69
C HIS A 32 4.04 21.07 -3.58
N VAL A 33 5.14 20.36 -3.40
CA VAL A 33 5.24 19.23 -2.46
C VAL A 33 6.17 19.57 -1.29
N ILE A 34 5.73 19.33 -0.06
CA ILE A 34 6.55 19.34 1.14
C ILE A 34 6.86 17.88 1.51
N ALA A 35 8.06 17.42 1.17
CA ALA A 35 8.51 16.07 1.46
C ALA A 35 9.12 16.01 2.88
N LEU A 36 8.38 15.43 3.84
CA LEU A 36 8.89 15.24 5.21
C LEU A 36 9.89 14.08 5.23
N VAL A 37 11.09 14.37 5.73
CA VAL A 37 12.17 13.39 5.88
C VAL A 37 12.71 13.39 7.31
N ARG A 38 13.26 12.29 7.76
CA ARG A 38 13.89 12.23 9.09
C ARG A 38 15.16 13.09 9.10
N PRO A 39 15.44 13.83 10.17
CA PRO A 39 16.74 14.48 10.35
C PRO A 39 17.88 13.46 10.18
N GLY A 40 18.94 13.83 9.49
CA GLY A 40 20.05 12.94 9.21
C GLY A 40 19.80 11.89 8.12
N THR A 41 18.72 12.01 7.34
CA THR A 41 18.50 11.12 6.17
C THR A 41 19.66 11.24 5.19
N GLU A 42 20.22 10.11 4.79
CA GLU A 42 21.33 10.04 3.84
C GLU A 42 21.02 10.74 2.52
N PRO A 43 21.97 11.53 1.95
CA PRO A 43 21.76 12.27 0.70
C PRO A 43 21.30 11.40 -0.47
N ALA A 44 21.81 10.17 -0.57
CA ALA A 44 21.43 9.23 -1.63
C ALA A 44 19.93 8.92 -1.65
N ARG A 45 19.26 8.89 -0.48
CA ARG A 45 17.83 8.66 -0.36
C ARG A 45 16.98 9.88 -0.73
N LEU A 46 17.60 11.04 -0.85
CA LEU A 46 16.94 12.31 -1.20
C LEU A 46 17.00 12.60 -2.70
N ASN A 47 17.89 11.93 -3.45
CA ASN A 47 18.17 12.28 -4.86
C ASN A 47 16.93 12.29 -5.75
N GLY A 48 16.04 11.31 -5.62
CA GLY A 48 14.84 11.27 -6.44
C GLY A 48 13.70 12.17 -5.93
N LEU A 49 13.85 12.85 -4.77
CA LEU A 49 12.91 13.87 -4.28
C LEU A 49 13.26 15.27 -4.79
N ARG A 50 14.46 15.45 -5.34
CA ARG A 50 14.95 16.77 -5.80
C ARG A 50 14.36 17.11 -7.16
N ASN A 51 13.42 18.04 -7.18
CA ASN A 51 12.83 18.64 -8.39
C ASN A 51 12.43 20.10 -8.09
N SER A 52 11.94 20.82 -9.09
CA SER A 52 11.62 22.26 -8.99
C SER A 52 10.43 22.58 -8.11
N THR A 53 9.55 21.61 -7.82
CA THR A 53 8.31 21.81 -7.06
C THR A 53 8.33 21.14 -5.69
N THR A 54 9.42 20.45 -5.31
CA THR A 54 9.51 19.73 -4.04
C THR A 54 10.46 20.42 -3.06
N THR A 55 9.93 20.76 -1.89
CA THR A 55 10.70 21.23 -0.73
C THR A 55 10.97 20.04 0.21
N ILE A 56 12.23 19.67 0.38
CA ILE A 56 12.63 18.62 1.33
C ILE A 56 12.73 19.24 2.73
N THR A 57 11.90 18.76 3.66
CA THR A 57 11.80 19.31 5.01
C THR A 57 12.21 18.27 6.05
N PRO A 58 13.42 18.39 6.65
CA PRO A 58 13.84 17.52 7.74
C PRO A 58 13.07 17.82 9.02
N VAL A 59 12.30 16.86 9.52
CA VAL A 59 11.55 16.97 10.76
C VAL A 59 11.33 15.58 11.38
N SER A 60 11.44 15.48 12.70
CA SER A 60 11.03 14.27 13.43
C SER A 60 9.52 14.25 13.62
N LEU A 61 8.91 13.09 13.44
CA LEU A 61 7.49 12.90 13.77
C LEU A 61 7.23 12.97 15.29
N ASP A 62 8.27 12.99 16.11
CA ASP A 62 8.19 13.18 17.55
C ASP A 62 8.30 14.67 17.98
N ASP A 63 8.71 15.55 17.07
CA ASP A 63 8.72 16.99 17.28
C ASP A 63 7.39 17.62 16.87
N ALA A 64 6.43 17.67 17.80
CA ALA A 64 5.08 18.18 17.52
C ALA A 64 5.08 19.64 17.03
N GLN A 65 5.95 20.50 17.57
CA GLN A 65 6.05 21.91 17.14
C GLN A 65 6.70 22.04 15.77
N GLY A 66 7.80 21.34 15.54
CA GLY A 66 8.49 21.31 14.24
C GLY A 66 7.55 20.78 13.16
N LEU A 67 6.83 19.72 13.46
CA LEU A 67 5.88 19.10 12.54
C LEU A 67 4.73 20.06 12.18
N ARG A 68 4.12 20.71 13.19
CA ARG A 68 3.08 21.71 12.98
C ARG A 68 3.57 22.87 12.09
N ARG A 69 4.79 23.38 12.35
CA ARG A 69 5.37 24.45 11.51
C ARG A 69 5.65 23.98 10.08
N ALA A 70 6.17 22.76 9.92
CA ALA A 70 6.51 22.20 8.61
C ALA A 70 5.32 21.98 7.68
N ILE A 71 4.11 21.74 8.25
CA ILE A 71 2.91 21.43 7.46
C ILE A 71 1.88 22.58 7.43
N ALA A 72 2.14 23.66 8.14
CA ALA A 72 1.23 24.81 8.17
C ALA A 72 1.00 25.40 6.76
N GLY A 73 -0.25 25.76 6.46
CA GLY A 73 -0.64 26.31 5.16
C GLY A 73 -0.72 25.28 4.03
N SER A 74 -0.62 23.96 4.31
CA SER A 74 -0.83 22.93 3.29
C SER A 74 -2.30 22.56 3.10
N GLY A 75 -2.64 22.09 1.91
CA GLY A 75 -4.01 21.68 1.54
C GLY A 75 -4.33 20.23 1.88
N CYS A 76 -3.32 19.37 1.97
CA CYS A 76 -3.48 17.97 2.30
C CYS A 76 -2.18 17.39 2.89
N VAL A 77 -2.33 16.48 3.86
CA VAL A 77 -1.23 15.64 4.34
C VAL A 77 -1.45 14.21 3.87
N VAL A 78 -0.51 13.67 3.13
CA VAL A 78 -0.49 12.27 2.66
C VAL A 78 0.51 11.49 3.50
N SER A 79 0.06 10.43 4.15
CA SER A 79 0.92 9.48 4.87
C SER A 79 1.21 8.25 4.01
N THR A 80 2.47 7.94 3.80
CA THR A 80 2.94 6.68 3.19
C THR A 80 3.82 5.92 4.18
N LEU A 81 3.60 6.14 5.48
CA LEU A 81 4.34 5.48 6.54
C LEU A 81 4.04 3.98 6.55
N ASN A 82 5.08 3.17 6.70
CA ASN A 82 4.95 1.72 6.77
C ASN A 82 5.69 1.17 7.98
N GLY A 83 5.00 0.37 8.78
CA GLY A 83 5.55 -0.20 10.02
C GLY A 83 4.52 -0.94 10.84
N LEU A 84 4.86 -1.16 12.09
CA LEU A 84 4.00 -1.78 13.10
C LEU A 84 3.25 -0.73 13.92
N GLU A 85 2.80 -1.12 15.10
CA GLU A 85 1.93 -0.31 15.96
C GLU A 85 2.50 1.08 16.23
N GLU A 86 3.80 1.20 16.57
CA GLU A 86 4.43 2.49 16.84
C GLU A 86 4.36 3.41 15.62
N VAL A 87 4.50 2.87 14.41
CA VAL A 87 4.44 3.69 13.18
C VAL A 87 3.01 4.02 12.81
N ILE A 88 2.12 3.00 12.74
CA ILE A 88 0.74 3.17 12.22
C ILE A 88 -0.16 3.87 13.24
N ILE A 89 -0.02 3.60 14.52
CA ILE A 89 -0.84 4.22 15.56
C ILE A 89 -0.12 5.42 16.18
N GLY A 90 1.14 5.27 16.55
CA GLY A 90 1.91 6.31 17.25
C GLY A 90 2.34 7.45 16.32
N GLN A 91 3.25 7.18 15.39
CA GLN A 91 3.84 8.23 14.54
C GLN A 91 2.79 8.84 13.60
N GLN A 92 1.94 8.03 13.00
CA GLN A 92 0.86 8.54 12.14
C GLN A 92 -0.18 9.32 12.95
N GLY A 93 -0.46 8.94 14.21
CA GLY A 93 -1.31 9.69 15.11
C GLY A 93 -0.74 11.07 15.45
N ARG A 94 0.59 11.17 15.69
CA ARG A 94 1.26 12.46 15.89
C ARG A 94 1.18 13.34 14.65
N LEU A 95 1.35 12.76 13.46
CA LEU A 95 1.19 13.47 12.19
C LEU A 95 -0.23 13.99 12.01
N LEU A 96 -1.25 13.17 12.30
CA LEU A 96 -2.66 13.57 12.27
C LEU A 96 -2.94 14.72 13.26
N GLY A 97 -2.49 14.59 14.50
CA GLY A 97 -2.65 15.64 15.51
C GLY A 97 -1.98 16.95 15.11
N ALA A 98 -0.81 16.90 14.49
CA ALA A 98 -0.13 18.08 13.95
C ALA A 98 -0.91 18.69 12.78
N ALA A 99 -1.51 17.88 11.91
CA ALA A 99 -2.33 18.35 10.79
C ALA A 99 -3.58 19.11 11.30
N VAL A 100 -4.29 18.53 12.26
CA VAL A 100 -5.43 19.20 12.92
C VAL A 100 -4.99 20.51 13.59
N ALA A 101 -3.91 20.49 14.37
CA ALA A 101 -3.41 21.67 15.07
C ALA A 101 -2.87 22.78 14.13
N ALA A 102 -2.49 22.42 12.90
CA ALA A 102 -2.06 23.36 11.86
C ALA A 102 -3.22 23.86 10.98
N GLY A 103 -4.44 23.37 11.19
CA GLY A 103 -5.61 23.71 10.38
C GLY A 103 -5.55 23.17 8.96
N VAL A 104 -4.85 22.06 8.72
CA VAL A 104 -4.81 21.40 7.41
C VAL A 104 -6.20 20.80 7.13
N PRO A 105 -6.82 21.07 5.98
CA PRO A 105 -8.20 20.65 5.75
C PRO A 105 -8.34 19.14 5.48
N ARG A 106 -7.28 18.45 5.01
CA ARG A 106 -7.41 17.06 4.53
C ARG A 106 -6.24 16.18 4.92
N PHE A 107 -6.54 14.88 5.16
CA PHE A 107 -5.58 13.87 5.52
C PHE A 107 -5.83 12.55 4.76
N ILE A 108 -4.80 12.01 4.13
CA ILE A 108 -4.82 10.68 3.49
C ILE A 108 -3.92 9.75 4.33
N PRO A 109 -4.50 8.82 5.12
CA PRO A 109 -3.73 7.88 5.93
C PRO A 109 -3.03 6.82 5.08
N SER A 110 -2.03 6.14 5.65
CA SER A 110 -1.33 5.02 5.01
C SER A 110 -2.16 3.72 5.06
N ASP A 111 -3.30 3.73 4.39
CA ASP A 111 -4.27 2.62 4.36
C ASP A 111 -4.17 1.76 3.10
N TYR A 112 -3.14 1.96 2.28
CA TYR A 112 -2.89 1.25 1.03
C TYR A 112 -2.86 -0.27 1.22
N SER A 113 -4.01 -0.92 1.07
CA SER A 113 -4.20 -2.35 1.38
C SER A 113 -5.50 -2.91 0.80
N LEU A 114 -5.83 -4.14 1.19
CA LEU A 114 -7.14 -4.76 0.99
C LEU A 114 -8.25 -3.96 1.69
N ASP A 115 -9.51 -4.19 1.31
CA ASP A 115 -10.65 -3.61 2.03
C ASP A 115 -10.77 -4.20 3.44
N TYR A 116 -10.07 -3.57 4.39
CA TYR A 116 -10.06 -4.01 5.78
C TYR A 116 -11.42 -3.82 6.47
N THR A 117 -12.33 -3.01 5.92
CA THR A 117 -13.67 -2.83 6.49
C THR A 117 -14.50 -4.10 6.38
N ARG A 118 -14.13 -5.01 5.47
CA ARG A 118 -14.80 -6.28 5.19
C ARG A 118 -14.10 -7.49 5.77
N THR A 119 -12.83 -7.37 6.17
CA THR A 119 -12.09 -8.46 6.81
C THR A 119 -12.48 -8.62 8.28
N ARG A 120 -12.20 -9.78 8.87
CA ARG A 120 -12.52 -10.03 10.28
C ARG A 120 -11.49 -9.40 11.22
N PRO A 121 -11.91 -8.68 12.27
CA PRO A 121 -11.00 -8.25 13.34
C PRO A 121 -10.27 -9.45 13.97
N GLY A 122 -8.99 -9.27 14.30
CA GLY A 122 -8.13 -10.30 14.87
C GLY A 122 -7.47 -11.24 13.86
N ASP A 123 -7.97 -11.28 12.63
CA ASP A 123 -7.46 -12.18 11.61
C ASP A 123 -6.15 -11.69 10.96
N ASN A 124 -5.96 -10.37 10.82
CA ASN A 124 -4.80 -9.80 10.12
C ASN A 124 -4.22 -8.63 10.90
N ARG A 125 -3.02 -8.83 11.48
CA ARG A 125 -2.34 -7.84 12.33
C ARG A 125 -2.27 -6.45 11.68
N ASN A 126 -1.81 -6.39 10.43
CA ASN A 126 -1.58 -5.09 9.77
C ASN A 126 -2.90 -4.40 9.40
N LEU A 127 -3.93 -5.15 9.02
CA LEU A 127 -5.27 -4.59 8.78
C LEU A 127 -5.95 -4.16 10.08
N ASP A 128 -5.68 -4.88 11.18
CA ASP A 128 -6.20 -4.51 12.51
C ASP A 128 -5.57 -3.21 13.03
N LEU A 129 -4.29 -2.97 12.74
CA LEU A 129 -3.67 -1.68 13.05
C LEU A 129 -4.36 -0.52 12.32
N ARG A 130 -4.69 -0.70 11.03
CA ARG A 130 -5.45 0.31 10.26
C ARG A 130 -6.84 0.51 10.83
N ARG A 131 -7.54 -0.57 11.14
CA ARG A 131 -8.87 -0.54 11.78
C ARG A 131 -8.85 0.20 13.13
N ARG A 132 -7.82 -0.02 13.95
CA ARG A 132 -7.62 0.72 15.20
C ARG A 132 -7.33 2.20 14.95
N PHE A 133 -6.55 2.53 13.92
CA PHE A 133 -6.25 3.91 13.57
C PHE A 133 -7.49 4.68 13.08
N VAL A 134 -8.46 4.01 12.45
CA VAL A 134 -9.75 4.62 12.06
C VAL A 134 -10.42 5.32 13.23
N THR A 135 -10.33 4.79 14.45
CA THR A 135 -10.89 5.45 15.64
C THR A 135 -10.29 6.85 15.89
N GLN A 136 -8.98 7.02 15.64
CA GLN A 136 -8.33 8.32 15.75
C GLN A 136 -8.73 9.24 14.59
N LEU A 137 -8.83 8.70 13.37
CA LEU A 137 -9.24 9.44 12.18
C LEU A 137 -10.67 9.98 12.32
N ASP A 138 -11.60 9.15 12.77
CA ASP A 138 -13.02 9.50 12.89
C ASP A 138 -13.29 10.47 14.06
N ALA A 139 -12.38 10.56 15.04
CA ALA A 139 -12.44 11.52 16.14
C ALA A 139 -11.75 12.87 15.82
N ALA A 140 -11.01 12.96 14.71
CA ALA A 140 -10.24 14.14 14.33
C ALA A 140 -11.08 15.16 13.54
N ASP A 141 -10.93 16.44 13.83
CA ASP A 141 -11.58 17.51 13.07
C ASP A 141 -10.80 17.84 11.78
N ILE A 142 -10.83 16.90 10.84
CA ILE A 142 -10.17 16.98 9.54
C ILE A 142 -10.86 16.05 8.54
N SER A 143 -10.95 16.44 7.27
CA SER A 143 -11.49 15.55 6.24
C SER A 143 -10.51 14.43 5.93
N VAL A 144 -10.95 13.17 6.02
CA VAL A 144 -10.11 11.99 5.83
C VAL A 144 -10.53 11.17 4.62
N THR A 145 -9.55 10.74 3.82
CA THR A 145 -9.77 9.82 2.70
C THR A 145 -8.79 8.66 2.76
N SER A 146 -9.28 7.45 2.97
CA SER A 146 -8.49 6.21 2.90
C SER A 146 -8.51 5.65 1.48
N ILE A 147 -7.34 5.34 0.92
CA ILE A 147 -7.21 4.69 -0.40
C ILE A 147 -6.92 3.21 -0.18
N LEU A 148 -7.79 2.35 -0.71
CA LEU A 148 -7.71 0.90 -0.66
C LEU A 148 -7.43 0.40 -2.08
N ASN A 149 -6.32 -0.34 -2.26
CA ASN A 149 -5.78 -0.68 -3.58
C ASN A 149 -5.64 -2.19 -3.85
N GLY A 150 -6.14 -3.04 -2.96
CA GLY A 150 -5.88 -4.47 -3.03
C GLY A 150 -4.44 -4.82 -2.67
N GLY A 151 -3.87 -5.83 -3.32
CA GLY A 151 -2.44 -6.13 -3.27
C GLY A 151 -1.68 -5.24 -4.24
N PHE A 152 -0.41 -4.94 -3.94
CA PHE A 152 0.45 -4.35 -4.95
C PHE A 152 0.78 -5.35 -6.05
N LEU A 153 0.71 -4.90 -7.31
CA LEU A 153 0.93 -5.76 -8.48
C LEU A 153 2.33 -6.38 -8.49
N GLU A 154 3.32 -5.66 -7.97
CA GLU A 154 4.72 -6.10 -7.84
C GLU A 154 4.89 -7.32 -6.92
N LEU A 155 3.91 -7.67 -6.10
CA LEU A 155 3.90 -8.93 -5.34
C LEU A 155 3.95 -10.16 -6.26
N LEU A 156 3.45 -10.06 -7.49
CA LEU A 156 3.51 -11.13 -8.48
C LEU A 156 4.91 -11.30 -9.10
N GLU A 157 5.84 -10.36 -8.87
CA GLU A 157 7.23 -10.43 -9.33
C GLU A 157 8.14 -11.31 -8.44
N GLY A 158 7.60 -11.91 -7.38
CA GLY A 158 8.31 -12.87 -6.54
C GLY A 158 8.22 -12.64 -5.03
N ASP A 159 7.69 -11.48 -4.59
CA ASP A 159 7.58 -11.16 -3.17
C ASP A 159 6.45 -11.94 -2.46
N ALA A 160 5.47 -12.45 -3.21
CA ALA A 160 4.43 -13.31 -2.68
C ALA A 160 4.46 -14.70 -3.35
N PRO A 161 4.26 -15.80 -2.60
CA PRO A 161 4.31 -17.14 -3.14
C PRO A 161 3.00 -17.52 -3.86
N ILE A 162 2.56 -16.68 -4.81
CA ILE A 162 1.39 -16.98 -5.64
C ILE A 162 1.83 -17.76 -6.87
N VAL A 163 2.90 -17.32 -7.54
CA VAL A 163 3.51 -18.06 -8.65
C VAL A 163 4.70 -18.84 -8.10
N LEU A 164 4.63 -20.17 -8.15
CA LEU A 164 5.63 -21.07 -7.58
C LEU A 164 6.52 -21.68 -8.67
N PRO A 165 7.74 -22.16 -8.30
CA PRO A 165 8.55 -22.99 -9.16
C PRO A 165 7.76 -24.21 -9.69
N GLY A 166 8.15 -24.73 -10.84
CA GLY A 166 7.46 -25.87 -11.48
C GLY A 166 6.13 -25.51 -12.13
N ARG A 167 5.95 -24.24 -12.51
CA ARG A 167 4.78 -23.74 -13.23
C ARG A 167 3.46 -24.00 -12.50
N ARG A 168 3.44 -23.60 -11.24
CA ARG A 168 2.28 -23.73 -10.36
C ARG A 168 1.81 -22.36 -9.90
N VAL A 169 0.49 -22.14 -9.91
CA VAL A 169 -0.16 -20.96 -9.31
C VAL A 169 -0.89 -21.43 -8.05
N LEU A 170 -0.43 -20.95 -6.91
CA LEU A 170 -0.94 -21.35 -5.59
C LEU A 170 -2.31 -20.73 -5.33
N HIS A 171 -3.25 -21.54 -4.82
CA HIS A 171 -4.49 -21.03 -4.25
C HIS A 171 -4.97 -21.90 -3.09
N PHE A 172 -5.79 -21.29 -2.22
CA PHE A 172 -6.55 -21.99 -1.18
C PHE A 172 -8.03 -21.69 -1.41
N GLY A 173 -8.88 -22.72 -1.30
CA GLY A 173 -10.30 -22.57 -1.61
C GLY A 173 -10.57 -22.60 -3.13
N ASP A 174 -11.26 -21.61 -3.64
CA ASP A 174 -11.69 -21.53 -5.04
C ASP A 174 -10.60 -20.90 -5.94
N ALA A 175 -10.23 -21.61 -7.03
CA ALA A 175 -9.29 -21.12 -8.03
C ALA A 175 -9.87 -19.97 -8.87
N GLN A 176 -11.17 -19.75 -8.85
CA GLN A 176 -11.86 -18.67 -9.56
C GLN A 176 -12.08 -17.42 -8.71
N GLN A 177 -11.71 -17.44 -7.41
CA GLN A 177 -11.79 -16.26 -6.56
C GLN A 177 -10.94 -15.12 -7.13
N LEU A 178 -11.57 -13.99 -7.46
CA LEU A 178 -10.87 -12.81 -7.96
C LEU A 178 -10.06 -12.13 -6.85
N LEU A 179 -8.81 -11.83 -7.16
CA LEU A 179 -7.86 -11.11 -6.34
C LEU A 179 -7.61 -9.74 -6.98
N ASP A 180 -7.63 -8.68 -6.18
CA ASP A 180 -7.40 -7.32 -6.66
C ASP A 180 -5.93 -6.93 -6.53
N PHE A 181 -5.39 -6.35 -7.62
CA PHE A 181 -4.02 -5.84 -7.68
C PHE A 181 -3.98 -4.46 -8.32
N THR A 182 -3.10 -3.61 -7.81
CA THR A 182 -2.82 -2.28 -8.39
C THR A 182 -1.32 -2.03 -8.35
N ALA A 183 -0.74 -1.55 -9.45
CA ALA A 183 0.67 -1.20 -9.48
C ALA A 183 0.97 0.00 -8.57
N LYS A 184 2.14 0.05 -7.97
CA LYS A 184 2.53 1.14 -7.06
C LYS A 184 2.53 2.50 -7.76
N ASP A 185 2.90 2.55 -9.03
CA ASP A 185 2.86 3.80 -9.80
C ASP A 185 1.43 4.29 -10.01
N ASP A 186 0.49 3.37 -10.29
CA ASP A 186 -0.93 3.70 -10.43
C ASP A 186 -1.53 4.16 -9.09
N VAL A 187 -1.19 3.48 -7.99
CA VAL A 187 -1.58 3.90 -6.64
C VAL A 187 -1.05 5.30 -6.33
N ALA A 188 0.18 5.59 -6.70
CA ALA A 188 0.79 6.90 -6.49
C ALA A 188 0.13 7.98 -7.33
N ALA A 189 -0.14 7.70 -8.61
CA ALA A 189 -0.83 8.61 -9.51
C ALA A 189 -2.25 8.94 -8.99
N PHE A 190 -3.02 7.91 -8.64
CA PHE A 190 -4.35 8.07 -8.06
C PHE A 190 -4.33 8.82 -6.71
N THR A 191 -3.32 8.56 -5.87
CA THR A 191 -3.12 9.27 -4.60
C THR A 191 -2.84 10.75 -4.83
N ALA A 192 -2.05 11.09 -5.85
CA ALA A 192 -1.75 12.47 -6.20
C ALA A 192 -3.02 13.22 -6.64
N ASP A 193 -3.86 12.61 -7.48
CA ASP A 193 -5.15 13.19 -7.89
C ASP A 193 -6.09 13.34 -6.68
N ALA A 194 -6.19 12.33 -5.83
CA ALA A 194 -6.97 12.39 -4.60
C ALA A 194 -6.46 13.47 -3.63
N ALA A 195 -5.15 13.71 -3.55
CA ALA A 195 -4.58 14.76 -2.71
C ALA A 195 -4.90 16.16 -3.24
N LEU A 196 -5.11 16.32 -4.53
CA LEU A 196 -5.47 17.58 -5.18
C LEU A 196 -6.99 17.82 -5.24
N ASP A 197 -7.80 16.77 -5.13
CA ASP A 197 -9.27 16.85 -5.11
C ASP A 197 -9.78 17.23 -3.73
N SER A 198 -10.40 18.42 -3.60
CA SER A 198 -10.94 18.92 -2.33
C SER A 198 -12.21 18.18 -1.85
N HIS A 199 -12.83 17.33 -2.67
CA HIS A 199 -14.14 16.70 -2.41
C HIS A 199 -14.10 15.19 -2.49
N THR A 200 -13.08 14.55 -1.90
CA THR A 200 -12.94 13.10 -1.86
C THR A 200 -13.85 12.46 -0.81
N PRO A 201 -14.40 11.25 -1.07
CA PRO A 201 -15.15 10.49 -0.07
C PRO A 201 -14.23 9.92 1.02
N ARG A 202 -14.83 9.39 2.09
CA ARG A 202 -14.09 8.74 3.20
C ARG A 202 -13.21 7.56 2.74
N PHE A 203 -13.69 6.80 1.75
CA PHE A 203 -12.95 5.68 1.14
C PHE A 203 -12.95 5.80 -0.37
N LEU A 204 -11.79 5.57 -0.97
CA LEU A 204 -11.58 5.35 -2.39
C LEU A 204 -11.04 3.94 -2.59
N ARG A 205 -11.64 3.19 -3.51
CA ARG A 205 -11.30 1.80 -3.80
C ARG A 205 -10.84 1.67 -5.24
N ILE A 206 -9.64 1.20 -5.44
CA ILE A 206 -9.05 1.06 -6.77
C ILE A 206 -8.47 -0.33 -6.98
N ALA A 207 -8.71 -0.91 -8.13
CA ALA A 207 -8.09 -2.16 -8.56
C ALA A 207 -7.74 -2.08 -10.05
N GLY A 208 -6.46 -1.90 -10.36
CA GLY A 208 -6.00 -1.89 -11.75
C GLY A 208 -6.27 -3.23 -12.44
N ASN A 209 -6.25 -4.32 -11.66
CA ASN A 209 -6.55 -5.65 -12.16
C ASN A 209 -7.31 -6.49 -11.12
N SER A 210 -8.24 -7.31 -11.60
CA SER A 210 -8.92 -8.32 -10.79
C SER A 210 -8.81 -9.66 -11.52
N LEU A 211 -7.92 -10.55 -11.05
CA LEU A 211 -7.70 -11.86 -11.67
C LEU A 211 -7.77 -12.98 -10.62
N SER A 212 -8.30 -14.12 -11.05
CA SER A 212 -8.27 -15.34 -10.26
C SER A 212 -6.96 -16.10 -10.45
N PRO A 213 -6.58 -17.00 -9.51
CA PRO A 213 -5.44 -17.90 -9.69
C PRO A 213 -5.49 -18.70 -11.00
N ALA A 214 -6.68 -19.11 -11.44
CA ALA A 214 -6.88 -19.79 -12.70
C ALA A 214 -6.56 -18.88 -13.89
N GLN A 215 -6.99 -17.63 -13.87
CA GLN A 215 -6.67 -16.65 -14.92
C GLN A 215 -5.18 -16.29 -14.93
N ILE A 216 -4.52 -16.16 -13.78
CA ILE A 216 -3.06 -15.96 -13.70
C ILE A 216 -2.33 -17.14 -14.37
N ALA A 217 -2.77 -18.38 -14.12
CA ALA A 217 -2.17 -19.57 -14.75
C ALA A 217 -2.38 -19.55 -16.29
N SER A 218 -3.54 -19.11 -16.77
CA SER A 218 -3.80 -18.95 -18.21
C SER A 218 -2.89 -17.90 -18.84
N VAL A 219 -2.79 -16.72 -18.24
CA VAL A 219 -1.91 -15.62 -18.71
C VAL A 219 -0.45 -16.09 -18.79
N LEU A 220 0.05 -16.76 -17.75
CA LEU A 220 1.42 -17.32 -17.74
C LEU A 220 1.61 -18.40 -18.82
N THR A 221 0.60 -19.22 -19.08
CA THR A 221 0.65 -20.25 -20.13
C THR A 221 0.76 -19.59 -21.52
N GLU A 222 -0.05 -18.56 -21.76
CA GLU A 222 -0.01 -17.80 -23.03
C GLU A 222 1.34 -17.09 -23.21
N LEU A 223 1.84 -16.42 -22.18
CA LEU A 223 3.09 -15.64 -22.25
C LEU A 223 4.32 -16.52 -22.47
N THR A 224 4.37 -17.69 -21.85
CA THR A 224 5.57 -18.53 -21.86
C THR A 224 5.51 -19.67 -22.86
N GLY A 225 4.34 -19.97 -23.44
CA GLY A 225 4.09 -21.17 -24.25
C GLY A 225 4.16 -22.47 -23.45
N GLN A 226 4.32 -22.42 -22.11
CA GLN A 226 4.46 -23.56 -21.23
C GLN A 226 3.26 -23.66 -20.31
N ARG A 227 2.69 -24.85 -20.16
CA ARG A 227 1.47 -25.08 -19.39
C ARG A 227 1.68 -24.82 -17.89
N TYR A 228 1.07 -23.74 -17.36
CA TYR A 228 0.91 -23.50 -15.92
C TYR A 228 -0.38 -24.15 -15.42
N ARG A 229 -0.36 -24.60 -14.17
CA ARG A 229 -1.51 -25.24 -13.50
C ARG A 229 -1.70 -24.64 -12.13
N THR A 230 -2.94 -24.57 -11.66
CA THR A 230 -3.21 -24.21 -10.27
C THR A 230 -2.78 -25.32 -9.31
N LEU A 231 -2.34 -24.94 -8.11
CA LEU A 231 -2.00 -25.86 -7.01
C LEU A 231 -2.85 -25.48 -5.79
N ARG A 232 -3.64 -26.45 -5.32
CA ARG A 232 -4.50 -26.31 -4.14
C ARG A 232 -4.03 -27.18 -3.00
N PRO A 233 -3.23 -26.68 -2.03
CA PRO A 233 -2.81 -27.45 -0.85
C PRO A 233 -3.95 -27.70 0.14
N GLY A 234 -5.00 -26.87 0.10
CA GLY A 234 -6.15 -27.00 0.99
C GLY A 234 -7.20 -25.90 0.79
N ASN A 235 -8.07 -25.76 1.76
CA ASN A 235 -9.08 -24.70 1.81
C ASN A 235 -8.62 -23.50 2.67
N ILE A 236 -9.47 -22.49 2.82
CA ILE A 236 -9.19 -21.30 3.65
C ILE A 236 -8.97 -21.66 5.12
N GLY A 237 -9.65 -22.70 5.64
CA GLY A 237 -9.43 -23.21 6.99
C GLY A 237 -8.03 -23.80 7.17
N THR A 238 -7.57 -24.58 6.20
CA THR A 238 -6.19 -25.11 6.16
C THR A 238 -5.17 -23.98 6.21
N LEU A 239 -5.35 -22.92 5.40
CA LEU A 239 -4.46 -21.76 5.40
C LEU A 239 -4.50 -21.05 6.75
N SER A 240 -5.68 -20.89 7.38
CA SER A 240 -5.82 -20.24 8.69
C SER A 240 -5.08 -21.02 9.78
N THR A 241 -5.17 -22.35 9.79
CA THR A 241 -4.40 -23.21 10.71
C THR A 241 -2.90 -23.05 10.50
N LEU A 242 -2.45 -23.04 9.23
CA LEU A 242 -1.04 -22.88 8.89
C LEU A 242 -0.50 -21.52 9.34
N VAL A 243 -1.26 -20.43 9.16
CA VAL A 243 -0.93 -19.11 9.71
C VAL A 243 -0.72 -19.16 11.22
N GLY A 244 -1.63 -19.83 11.96
CA GLY A 244 -1.52 -19.99 13.41
C GLY A 244 -0.26 -20.72 13.82
N VAL A 245 0.06 -21.84 13.16
CA VAL A 245 1.26 -22.66 13.43
C VAL A 245 2.53 -21.85 13.13
N VAL A 246 2.66 -21.25 11.94
CA VAL A 246 3.86 -20.48 11.56
C VAL A 246 4.06 -19.28 12.50
N ARG A 247 2.97 -18.60 12.87
CA ARG A 247 3.02 -17.49 13.84
C ARG A 247 3.51 -17.98 15.21
N ALA A 248 2.97 -19.08 15.74
CA ALA A 248 3.37 -19.63 17.02
C ALA A 248 4.85 -20.02 17.04
N LEU A 249 5.30 -20.75 16.01
CA LEU A 249 6.71 -21.15 15.85
C LEU A 249 7.65 -19.94 15.75
N THR A 250 7.22 -18.87 15.11
CA THR A 250 7.99 -17.62 15.01
C THR A 250 8.11 -16.95 16.38
N LEU A 251 7.03 -16.92 17.18
CA LEU A 251 7.01 -16.31 18.51
C LEU A 251 7.83 -17.10 19.53
N VAL A 252 7.83 -18.44 19.46
CA VAL A 252 8.60 -19.32 20.39
C VAL A 252 10.11 -19.35 20.06
N GLY A 253 10.55 -18.70 18.98
CA GLY A 253 11.96 -18.59 18.64
C GLY A 253 12.53 -19.79 17.87
N VAL A 254 11.76 -20.86 17.65
CA VAL A 254 12.20 -22.03 16.85
C VAL A 254 12.48 -21.64 15.40
N VAL A 255 11.73 -20.67 14.88
CA VAL A 255 11.91 -20.13 13.51
C VAL A 255 12.84 -18.90 13.52
N ARG A 256 13.18 -18.35 14.67
CA ARG A 256 14.12 -17.19 14.78
C ARG A 256 15.50 -17.50 14.18
N ALA A 257 15.92 -18.75 14.23
CA ALA A 257 17.17 -19.22 13.61
C ALA A 257 17.05 -19.33 12.07
N LEU A 258 15.83 -19.44 11.52
CA LEU A 258 15.57 -19.66 10.10
C LEU A 258 14.98 -18.43 9.38
N THR A 259 14.42 -17.47 10.11
CA THR A 259 13.89 -16.21 9.55
C THR A 259 14.28 -15.03 10.45
N PRO A 260 15.15 -14.11 9.99
CA PRO A 260 15.47 -12.93 10.77
C PRO A 260 14.25 -12.02 10.89
N ALA A 261 13.89 -11.75 12.16
CA ALA A 261 13.05 -10.66 12.65
C ALA A 261 11.53 -10.79 12.55
N SER A 262 10.92 -11.12 13.71
CA SER A 262 9.52 -10.85 14.08
C SER A 262 9.14 -9.34 13.98
N ASP A 263 10.14 -8.46 13.95
CA ASP A 263 10.00 -7.00 13.93
C ASP A 263 9.84 -6.42 12.51
N LYS A 264 9.88 -7.28 11.49
CA LYS A 264 9.57 -6.85 10.12
C LYS A 264 8.07 -6.61 9.97
N PRO A 265 7.65 -5.56 9.23
CA PRO A 265 6.24 -5.32 8.92
C PRO A 265 5.56 -6.50 8.23
N PHE A 266 6.33 -7.29 7.45
CA PHE A 266 5.85 -8.44 6.67
C PHE A 266 6.69 -9.71 6.89
N PRO A 267 6.62 -10.35 8.09
CA PRO A 267 7.13 -11.70 8.24
C PRO A 267 6.25 -12.69 7.43
N ALA A 268 6.73 -13.90 7.15
CA ALA A 268 6.04 -14.88 6.30
C ALA A 268 4.57 -15.12 6.70
N TRP A 269 4.30 -15.28 8.01
CA TRP A 269 2.95 -15.49 8.51
C TRP A 269 2.02 -14.29 8.26
N GLN A 270 2.55 -13.06 8.21
CA GLN A 270 1.78 -11.86 7.87
C GLN A 270 1.38 -11.86 6.38
N GLY A 271 2.30 -12.24 5.49
CA GLY A 271 1.99 -12.44 4.07
C GLY A 271 0.90 -13.50 3.87
N MET A 272 0.94 -14.59 4.64
CA MET A 272 -0.10 -15.62 4.64
C MET A 272 -1.46 -15.12 5.13
N GLN A 273 -1.51 -14.16 6.08
CA GLN A 273 -2.76 -13.52 6.50
C GLN A 273 -3.38 -12.72 5.36
N TYR A 274 -2.57 -11.92 4.63
CA TYR A 274 -3.04 -11.21 3.44
C TYR A 274 -3.55 -12.17 2.37
N LEU A 275 -2.78 -13.23 2.08
CA LEU A 275 -3.17 -14.25 1.11
C LEU A 275 -4.51 -14.90 1.46
N ARG A 276 -4.74 -15.23 2.74
CA ARG A 276 -6.01 -15.75 3.23
C ARG A 276 -7.16 -14.78 2.98
N ASP A 277 -6.97 -13.51 3.31
CA ASP A 277 -8.02 -12.49 3.18
C ASP A 277 -8.34 -12.23 1.70
N MET A 278 -7.35 -12.26 0.81
CA MET A 278 -7.53 -12.20 -0.64
C MET A 278 -8.28 -13.44 -1.17
N MET A 279 -7.77 -14.64 -0.89
CA MET A 279 -8.33 -15.89 -1.42
C MET A 279 -9.68 -16.28 -0.82
N SER A 280 -10.05 -15.73 0.34
CA SER A 280 -11.39 -15.88 0.90
C SER A 280 -12.42 -14.89 0.31
N GLY A 281 -11.99 -13.92 -0.50
CA GLY A 281 -12.81 -12.84 -1.01
C GLY A 281 -13.19 -11.78 0.03
N ARG A 282 -12.76 -11.92 1.29
CA ARG A 282 -13.11 -10.95 2.36
C ARG A 282 -12.44 -9.61 2.17
N GLY A 283 -11.24 -9.60 1.61
CA GLY A 283 -10.49 -8.37 1.31
C GLY A 283 -10.81 -7.78 -0.06
N LYS A 284 -11.77 -8.33 -0.80
CA LYS A 284 -12.16 -7.90 -2.15
C LYS A 284 -12.71 -6.48 -2.13
N LEU A 285 -12.23 -5.65 -3.04
CA LEU A 285 -12.73 -4.29 -3.26
C LEU A 285 -14.03 -4.34 -4.05
N LEU A 286 -15.03 -3.60 -3.58
CA LEU A 286 -16.32 -3.44 -4.25
C LEU A 286 -16.57 -1.98 -4.57
N ASN A 287 -17.35 -1.72 -5.62
CA ASN A 287 -17.68 -0.36 -6.05
C ASN A 287 -16.40 0.47 -6.25
N LEU A 288 -15.63 0.07 -7.27
CA LEU A 288 -14.34 0.70 -7.58
C LEU A 288 -14.52 2.14 -8.04
N ASP A 289 -13.61 3.00 -7.61
CA ASP A 289 -13.50 4.41 -7.98
C ASP A 289 -12.48 4.64 -9.10
N ASN A 290 -12.15 3.62 -9.89
CA ASN A 290 -11.11 3.65 -10.92
C ASN A 290 -11.24 4.81 -11.90
N ASP A 291 -12.48 5.16 -12.28
CA ASP A 291 -12.78 6.15 -13.32
C ASP A 291 -12.88 7.59 -12.77
N ARG A 292 -12.69 7.77 -11.44
CA ARG A 292 -12.94 9.05 -10.78
C ARG A 292 -12.13 10.20 -11.35
N TYR A 293 -10.87 9.94 -11.73
CA TYR A 293 -9.96 10.97 -12.22
C TYR A 293 -9.63 10.84 -13.71
N GLY A 294 -10.38 10.02 -14.45
CA GLY A 294 -10.14 9.80 -15.87
C GLY A 294 -8.74 9.26 -16.13
N GLN A 295 -8.20 8.46 -15.23
CA GLN A 295 -6.88 7.84 -15.37
C GLN A 295 -6.85 7.00 -16.63
N GLY A 296 -5.74 7.04 -17.36
CA GLY A 296 -5.51 6.22 -18.55
C GLY A 296 -5.51 4.72 -18.24
N GLU A 297 -4.85 3.94 -19.05
CA GLU A 297 -4.75 2.49 -18.84
C GLU A 297 -3.97 2.16 -17.56
N TRP A 298 -4.57 1.32 -16.71
CA TRP A 298 -3.93 0.77 -15.53
C TRP A 298 -2.85 -0.26 -15.93
N ALA A 299 -1.73 -0.29 -15.24
CA ALA A 299 -0.67 -1.26 -15.48
C ALA A 299 -1.21 -2.70 -15.40
N SER A 300 -0.92 -3.52 -16.42
CA SER A 300 -1.52 -4.83 -16.54
C SER A 300 -0.73 -5.92 -15.80
N VAL A 301 -1.44 -6.91 -15.23
CA VAL A 301 -0.83 -8.14 -14.71
C VAL A 301 -0.04 -8.85 -15.82
N ARG A 302 -0.52 -8.83 -17.07
CA ARG A 302 0.13 -9.46 -18.21
C ARG A 302 1.54 -8.90 -18.43
N ASP A 303 1.68 -7.57 -18.44
CA ASP A 303 2.97 -6.92 -18.66
C ASP A 303 3.95 -7.17 -17.49
N THR A 304 3.42 -7.17 -16.27
CA THR A 304 4.20 -7.48 -15.07
C THR A 304 4.73 -8.91 -15.10
N LEU A 305 3.88 -9.88 -15.39
CA LEU A 305 4.28 -11.29 -15.51
C LEU A 305 5.21 -11.54 -16.70
N ALA A 306 5.06 -10.80 -17.80
CA ALA A 306 5.95 -10.90 -18.96
C ALA A 306 7.38 -10.48 -18.61
N ARG A 307 7.55 -9.38 -17.86
CA ARG A 307 8.89 -8.93 -17.41
C ARG A 307 9.59 -9.98 -16.56
N THR A 308 8.87 -10.58 -15.63
CA THR A 308 9.45 -11.49 -14.65
C THR A 308 9.68 -12.90 -15.19
N HIS A 309 8.74 -13.44 -15.97
CA HIS A 309 8.77 -14.86 -16.34
C HIS A 309 9.21 -15.12 -17.79
N VAL A 310 9.25 -14.10 -18.66
CA VAL A 310 9.71 -14.24 -20.04
C VAL A 310 11.11 -13.65 -20.22
N GLN A 311 11.36 -12.47 -19.67
CA GLN A 311 12.65 -11.78 -19.82
C GLN A 311 13.70 -12.30 -18.82
N GLY A 312 13.30 -12.69 -17.61
CA GLY A 312 14.20 -13.29 -16.59
C GLY A 312 14.73 -14.69 -16.95
N SER A 313 14.12 -15.37 -17.94
CA SER A 313 14.58 -16.71 -18.41
C SER A 313 15.76 -16.62 -19.41
N LYS A 314 16.25 -15.42 -19.74
CA LYS A 314 17.34 -15.19 -20.72
C LYS A 314 18.68 -14.81 -20.07
N GLN A 315 18.79 -14.83 -18.76
CA GLN A 315 20.02 -14.71 -17.98
C GLN A 315 20.34 -16.06 -17.31
#